data_aeeecdb853e8ebd9e88ea92b506e1a61
#
_entry.id   aeeecdb853e8ebd9e88ea92b506e1a61
#
_cell.length_a   1.000
_cell.length_b   1.000
_cell.length_c   1.000
_cell.angle_alpha   90.00
_cell.angle_beta   90.00
_cell.angle_gamma   90.00
#
_symmetry.space_group_name_H-M   'P 1'
#
loop_
_entity.id
_entity.type
_entity.pdbx_description
1 polymer ?
#
loop_
_entity_poly.entity_id
_entity_poly.type
_entity_poly.pdbx_seq_one_letter_code
_entity_poly.pdbx_strand_id
1 'polypeptide(L)'
;QFMSSPDIRICFVGESFVNGTGDSDYLGWTGRVCQTLARRGLTVTHYNLGIRRETSTELALRWQAECDRRLPVGGDNRLVFAFGTNDTTLEADQPRVSISQSLANLRQILGQAQT
;
A
#
# COMPACT_ATOMS: atom_id res chain seq x y z
N GLN A 1 19.77 24.64 -16.48
CA GLN A 1 19.15 23.38 -15.98
C GLN A 1 19.86 22.89 -14.74
N PHE A 2 19.13 22.68 -13.73
CA PHE A 2 19.65 22.05 -12.52
C PHE A 2 19.19 20.61 -12.46
N MET A 3 19.96 19.79 -11.78
CA MET A 3 19.62 18.41 -11.56
C MET A 3 18.73 18.33 -10.34
N SER A 4 17.53 17.87 -10.51
CA SER A 4 16.65 17.55 -9.38
C SER A 4 16.90 16.11 -8.97
N SER A 5 16.57 15.79 -7.73
CA SER A 5 16.58 14.40 -7.27
C SER A 5 15.59 13.59 -8.10
N PRO A 6 15.91 12.32 -8.40
CA PRO A 6 14.92 11.44 -9.01
C PRO A 6 13.64 11.40 -8.18
N ASP A 7 12.51 11.38 -8.85
CA ASP A 7 11.23 11.26 -8.18
C ASP A 7 11.02 9.80 -7.75
N ILE A 8 10.97 9.59 -6.46
CA ILE A 8 10.65 8.28 -5.89
C ILE A 8 9.14 8.16 -5.82
N ARG A 9 8.57 7.20 -6.51
CA ARG A 9 7.13 6.98 -6.50
C ARG A 9 6.82 5.79 -5.60
N ILE A 10 5.98 6.01 -4.61
CA ILE A 10 5.63 4.98 -3.64
C ILE A 10 4.14 4.76 -3.65
N CYS A 11 3.73 3.52 -3.92
CA CYS A 11 2.36 3.07 -3.72
C CYS A 11 2.28 2.36 -2.38
N PHE A 12 1.48 2.91 -1.47
CA PHE A 12 1.17 2.30 -0.17
C PHE A 12 -0.15 1.56 -0.31
N VAL A 13 -0.10 0.25 -0.28
CA VAL A 13 -1.25 -0.61 -0.54
C VAL A 13 -1.69 -1.27 0.75
N GLY A 14 -2.94 -1.09 1.13
CA GLY A 14 -3.46 -1.67 2.36
C GLY A 14 -4.91 -1.29 2.59
N GLU A 15 -5.30 -1.25 3.86
CA GLU A 15 -6.68 -1.00 4.28
C GLU A 15 -6.79 0.34 5.04
N SER A 16 -7.66 0.42 6.04
CA SER A 16 -7.92 1.67 6.76
C SER A 16 -6.68 2.25 7.44
N PHE A 17 -5.77 1.41 7.92
CA PHE A 17 -4.55 1.90 8.56
C PHE A 17 -3.64 2.58 7.55
N VAL A 18 -3.57 2.08 6.33
CA VAL A 18 -2.83 2.74 5.24
C VAL A 18 -3.56 4.00 4.81
N ASN A 19 -4.89 3.94 4.72
CA ASN A 19 -5.69 5.09 4.35
C ASN A 19 -5.52 6.26 5.33
N GLY A 20 -5.20 5.97 6.57
CA GLY A 20 -5.11 6.99 7.62
C GLY A 20 -6.47 7.33 8.22
N THR A 21 -7.41 6.39 8.15
CA THR A 21 -8.76 6.58 8.69
C THR A 21 -8.69 6.95 10.17
N GLY A 22 -9.35 8.04 10.54
CA GLY A 22 -9.35 8.52 11.92
C GLY A 22 -8.26 9.53 12.25
N ASP A 23 -7.33 9.78 11.34
CA ASP A 23 -6.31 10.81 11.55
C ASP A 23 -6.91 12.19 11.27
N SER A 24 -6.93 13.04 12.27
CA SER A 24 -7.49 14.39 12.12
C SER A 24 -6.70 15.30 11.18
N ASP A 25 -5.44 14.97 10.94
CA ASP A 25 -4.60 15.70 9.97
C ASP A 25 -4.70 15.12 8.55
N TYR A 26 -5.42 14.03 8.39
CA TYR A 26 -5.62 13.36 7.09
C TYR A 26 -4.34 12.91 6.41
N LEU A 27 -3.27 12.67 7.16
CA LEU A 27 -1.98 12.24 6.62
C LEU A 27 -1.75 10.73 6.76
N GLY A 28 -2.19 10.16 7.86
CA GLY A 28 -1.83 8.79 8.21
C GLY A 28 -0.32 8.62 8.38
N TRP A 29 0.12 7.41 8.68
CA TRP A 29 1.54 7.13 8.82
C TRP A 29 2.28 7.24 7.48
N THR A 30 1.61 6.94 6.37
CA THR A 30 2.24 7.00 5.04
C THR A 30 2.59 8.44 4.67
N GLY A 31 1.70 9.38 4.95
CA GLY A 31 1.95 10.80 4.72
C GLY A 31 3.11 11.31 5.57
N ARG A 32 3.17 10.89 6.83
CA ARG A 32 4.26 11.30 7.72
C ARG A 32 5.61 10.75 7.31
N VAL A 33 5.63 9.52 6.81
CA VAL A 33 6.85 8.94 6.23
C VAL A 33 7.33 9.78 5.05
N CYS A 34 6.43 10.11 4.13
CA CYS A 34 6.79 10.92 2.96
C CYS A 34 7.23 12.33 3.33
N GLN A 35 6.61 12.95 4.33
CA GLN A 35 7.08 14.24 4.86
C GLN A 35 8.51 14.14 5.38
N THR A 36 8.81 13.08 6.11
CA THR A 36 10.16 12.87 6.64
C THR A 36 11.18 12.70 5.53
N LEU A 37 10.84 11.94 4.49
CA LEU A 37 11.71 11.78 3.33
C LEU A 37 11.93 13.11 2.62
N ALA A 38 10.89 13.89 2.45
CA ALA A 38 10.99 15.21 1.82
C ALA A 38 11.90 16.16 2.63
N ARG A 39 11.80 16.12 3.95
CA ARG A 39 12.68 16.92 4.83
C ARG A 39 14.14 16.52 4.70
N ARG A 40 14.41 15.30 4.27
CA ARG A 40 15.77 14.80 4.03
C ARG A 40 16.24 15.10 2.60
N GLY A 41 15.50 15.88 1.84
CA GLY A 41 15.87 16.32 0.51
C GLY A 41 15.50 15.36 -0.61
N LEU A 42 14.66 14.34 -0.32
CA LEU A 42 14.21 13.40 -1.33
C LEU A 42 12.92 13.90 -1.98
N THR A 43 12.81 13.71 -3.28
CA THR A 43 11.58 14.00 -4.02
C THR A 43 10.74 12.74 -4.04
N VAL A 44 9.54 12.81 -3.48
CA VAL A 44 8.65 11.65 -3.34
C VAL A 44 7.28 11.97 -3.89
N THR A 45 6.75 11.06 -4.70
CA THR A 45 5.33 11.07 -5.07
C THR A 45 4.64 10.01 -4.23
N HIS A 46 3.65 10.44 -3.47
CA HIS A 46 2.95 9.62 -2.48
C HIS A 46 1.61 9.18 -3.04
N TYR A 47 1.44 7.87 -3.22
CA TYR A 47 0.15 7.30 -3.60
C TYR A 47 -0.39 6.45 -2.47
N ASN A 48 -1.50 6.89 -1.89
CA ASN A 48 -2.18 6.15 -0.84
C ASN A 48 -3.29 5.31 -1.47
N LEU A 49 -3.11 4.00 -1.47
CA LEU A 49 -4.07 3.05 -2.02
C LEU A 49 -4.75 2.24 -0.91
N GLY A 50 -5.00 2.85 0.22
CA GLY A 50 -5.72 2.23 1.32
C GLY A 50 -7.22 2.24 1.07
N ILE A 51 -7.86 1.07 1.21
CA ILE A 51 -9.32 0.94 1.14
C ILE A 51 -9.81 0.39 2.47
N ARG A 52 -10.71 1.12 3.10
CA ARG A 52 -11.26 0.75 4.41
C ARG A 52 -11.91 -0.62 4.36
N ARG A 53 -11.67 -1.42 5.43
CA ARG A 53 -12.26 -2.74 5.64
C ARG A 53 -11.82 -3.81 4.65
N GLU A 54 -10.88 -3.53 3.77
CA GLU A 54 -10.46 -4.47 2.74
C GLU A 54 -9.70 -5.65 3.33
N THR A 55 -9.99 -6.84 2.83
CA THR A 55 -9.25 -8.06 3.16
C THR A 55 -8.11 -8.27 2.17
N SER A 56 -7.21 -9.22 2.48
CA SER A 56 -6.14 -9.59 1.56
C SER A 56 -6.68 -10.15 0.23
N THR A 57 -7.82 -10.84 0.26
CA THR A 57 -8.46 -11.39 -0.95
C THR A 57 -8.88 -10.27 -1.89
N GLU A 58 -9.55 -9.25 -1.35
CA GLU A 58 -9.99 -8.12 -2.14
C GLU A 58 -8.81 -7.30 -2.65
N LEU A 59 -7.82 -7.07 -1.79
CA LEU A 59 -6.62 -6.33 -2.16
C LEU A 59 -5.87 -7.02 -3.29
N ALA A 60 -5.76 -8.35 -3.25
CA ALA A 60 -5.07 -9.13 -4.27
C ALA A 60 -5.67 -8.95 -5.66
N LEU A 61 -6.96 -8.64 -5.73
CA LEU A 61 -7.67 -8.47 -7.01
C LEU A 61 -7.39 -7.12 -7.68
N ARG A 62 -6.98 -6.10 -6.93
CA ARG A 62 -6.93 -4.73 -7.46
C ARG A 62 -5.55 -4.09 -7.49
N TRP A 63 -4.65 -4.49 -6.60
CA TRP A 63 -3.44 -3.69 -6.33
C TRP A 63 -2.57 -3.51 -7.57
N GLN A 64 -2.42 -4.55 -8.38
CA GLN A 64 -1.48 -4.52 -9.50
C GLN A 64 -1.92 -3.53 -10.58
N ALA A 65 -3.18 -3.58 -10.97
CA ALA A 65 -3.72 -2.67 -11.98
C ALA A 65 -3.66 -1.22 -11.49
N GLU A 66 -3.95 -0.97 -10.21
CA GLU A 66 -3.90 0.38 -9.66
C GLU A 66 -2.48 0.92 -9.60
N CYS A 67 -1.52 0.09 -9.21
CA CYS A 67 -0.11 0.49 -9.17
C CYS A 67 0.46 0.69 -10.57
N ASP A 68 0.11 -0.15 -11.52
CA ASP A 68 0.58 -0.02 -12.91
C ASP A 68 0.23 1.33 -13.51
N ARG A 69 -0.90 1.88 -13.15
CA ARG A 69 -1.32 3.19 -13.64
C ARG A 69 -0.51 4.34 -13.05
N ARG A 70 0.15 4.12 -11.93
CA ARG A 70 0.86 5.15 -11.16
C ARG A 70 2.37 5.04 -11.26
N LEU A 71 2.87 3.87 -11.58
CA LEU A 71 4.30 3.58 -11.56
C LEU A 71 4.80 3.35 -12.98
N PRO A 72 5.41 4.36 -13.62
CA PRO A 72 5.87 4.23 -15.00
C PRO A 72 7.08 3.30 -15.10
N VAL A 73 7.20 2.63 -16.23
CA VAL A 73 8.37 1.81 -16.54
C VAL A 73 9.62 2.69 -16.52
N GLY A 74 10.66 2.22 -15.86
CA GLY A 74 11.94 2.93 -15.76
C GLY A 74 12.02 3.96 -14.64
N GLY A 75 10.94 4.15 -13.87
CA GLY A 75 10.96 5.04 -12.71
C GLY A 75 11.54 4.37 -11.47
N ASP A 76 11.83 5.16 -10.44
CA ASP A 76 12.16 4.63 -9.12
C ASP A 76 10.84 4.32 -8.40
N ASN A 77 10.34 3.12 -8.64
CA ASN A 77 9.03 2.68 -8.19
C ASN A 77 9.15 1.79 -6.97
N ARG A 78 8.39 2.11 -5.95
CA ARG A 78 8.42 1.37 -4.69
C ARG A 78 7.02 0.97 -4.27
N LEU A 79 6.90 -0.23 -3.72
CA LEU A 79 5.65 -0.78 -3.23
C LEU A 79 5.79 -1.03 -1.74
N VAL A 80 4.81 -0.58 -0.97
CA VAL A 80 4.72 -0.86 0.46
C VAL A 80 3.36 -1.48 0.70
N PHE A 81 3.35 -2.68 1.28
CA PHE A 81 2.12 -3.38 1.61
C PHE A 81 1.94 -3.45 3.12
N ALA A 82 0.76 -3.12 3.59
CA ALA A 82 0.39 -3.26 4.99
C ALA A 82 -1.08 -3.66 5.07
N PHE A 83 -1.32 -4.94 5.28
CA PHE A 83 -2.67 -5.50 5.29
C PHE A 83 -2.71 -6.77 6.14
N GLY A 84 -3.90 -7.30 6.33
CA GLY A 84 -4.11 -8.57 7.03
C GLY A 84 -5.00 -8.44 8.26
N THR A 85 -5.07 -7.28 8.88
CA THR A 85 -5.89 -7.08 10.07
C THR A 85 -7.36 -7.44 9.83
N ASN A 86 -7.91 -7.02 8.69
CA ASN A 86 -9.32 -7.29 8.38
C ASN A 86 -9.60 -8.76 8.07
N ASP A 87 -8.57 -9.51 7.68
CA ASP A 87 -8.70 -10.95 7.46
C ASP A 87 -9.13 -11.67 8.74
N THR A 88 -8.63 -11.20 9.88
CA THR A 88 -8.89 -11.82 11.19
C THR A 88 -10.20 -11.40 11.83
N THR A 89 -10.89 -10.41 11.26
CA THR A 89 -12.18 -9.97 11.77
C THR A 89 -13.20 -11.10 11.63
N LEU A 90 -13.94 -11.37 12.71
CA LEU A 90 -14.94 -12.44 12.71
C LEU A 90 -16.23 -11.98 12.05
N GLU A 91 -16.73 -12.80 11.16
CA GLU A 91 -18.08 -12.70 10.60
C GLU A 91 -18.72 -14.07 10.74
N ALA A 92 -19.89 -14.13 11.37
CA ALA A 92 -20.57 -15.41 11.66
C ALA A 92 -19.62 -16.40 12.36
N ASP A 93 -18.86 -15.92 13.35
CA ASP A 93 -17.90 -16.68 14.16
C ASP A 93 -16.72 -17.27 13.37
N GLN A 94 -16.50 -16.82 12.15
CA GLN A 94 -15.35 -17.24 11.33
C GLN A 94 -14.54 -16.02 10.90
N PRO A 95 -13.21 -16.14 10.78
CA PRO A 95 -12.42 -15.08 10.17
C PRO A 95 -12.94 -14.77 8.75
N ARG A 96 -12.89 -13.51 8.36
CA ARG A 96 -13.31 -13.11 7.02
C ARG A 96 -12.47 -13.82 5.95
N VAL A 97 -11.20 -14.07 6.24
CA VAL A 97 -10.31 -14.85 5.39
C VAL A 97 -9.60 -15.86 6.28
N SER A 98 -9.56 -17.12 5.86
CA SER A 98 -8.85 -18.15 6.62
C SER A 98 -7.35 -17.90 6.63
N ILE A 99 -6.64 -18.45 7.63
CA ILE A 99 -5.18 -18.30 7.73
C ILE A 99 -4.52 -18.82 6.45
N SER A 100 -4.92 -19.99 5.96
CA SER A 100 -4.33 -20.57 4.76
C SER A 100 -4.56 -19.69 3.52
N GLN A 101 -5.73 -19.08 3.41
CA GLN A 101 -6.02 -18.18 2.29
C GLN A 101 -5.25 -16.86 2.43
N SER A 102 -5.13 -16.33 3.66
CA SER A 102 -4.32 -15.13 3.90
C SER A 102 -2.87 -15.34 3.48
N LEU A 103 -2.30 -16.50 3.83
CA LEU A 103 -0.93 -16.82 3.44
C LEU A 103 -0.79 -17.00 1.93
N ALA A 104 -1.77 -17.65 1.28
CA ALA A 104 -1.77 -17.79 -0.16
C ALA A 104 -1.85 -16.44 -0.86
N ASN A 105 -2.69 -15.54 -0.35
CA ASN A 105 -2.82 -14.18 -0.89
C ASN A 105 -1.50 -13.40 -0.76
N LEU A 106 -0.86 -13.51 0.40
CA LEU A 106 0.43 -12.85 0.63
C LEU A 106 1.49 -13.35 -0.34
N ARG A 107 1.59 -14.66 -0.51
CA ARG A 107 2.55 -15.25 -1.44
C ARG A 107 2.29 -14.80 -2.88
N GLN A 108 1.03 -14.77 -3.28
CA GLN A 108 0.65 -14.31 -4.62
C GLN A 108 1.05 -12.85 -4.83
N ILE A 109 0.71 -11.98 -3.89
CA ILE A 109 1.00 -10.54 -4.00
C ILE A 109 2.50 -10.31 -4.08
N LEU A 110 3.27 -10.92 -3.18
CA LEU A 110 4.73 -10.75 -3.17
C LEU A 110 5.37 -11.32 -4.42
N GLY A 111 4.90 -12.47 -4.91
CA GLY A 111 5.39 -13.06 -6.13
C GLY A 111 5.15 -12.17 -7.35
N GLN A 112 3.97 -11.58 -7.44
CA GLN A 112 3.63 -10.65 -8.52
C GLN A 112 4.43 -9.34 -8.42
N ALA A 113 4.68 -8.86 -7.20
CA ALA A 113 5.41 -7.63 -6.98
C ALA A 113 6.89 -7.72 -7.41
N GLN A 114 7.44 -8.92 -7.43
CA GLN A 114 8.84 -9.16 -7.80
C GLN A 114 9.05 -9.22 -9.31
N THR A 115 8.01 -9.28 -10.08
CA THR A 115 8.11 -9.29 -11.53
C THR A 115 7.89 -7.90 -12.11
#